data_758d47dc4d24214a60c85bb63ef5de81
#
_entry.id   758d47dc4d24214a60c85bb63ef5de81
#
_cell.length_a   1.000
_cell.length_b   1.000
_cell.length_c   1.000
_cell.angle_alpha   90.00
_cell.angle_beta   90.00
_cell.angle_gamma   90.00
#
_symmetry.space_group_name_H-M   'P 1'
#
loop_
_entity.id
_entity.type
_entity.pdbx_description
1 polymer ?
#
loop_
_entity_poly.entity_id
_entity_poly.type
_entity_poly.pdbx_seq_one_letter_code
_entity_poly.pdbx_strand_id
1 'polypeptide(L)'
;MIDFYSFAPEIFILALILISITFGILNKGATITINASGFSLLTIFLIFKGHSLYQNSLYSLNTINLILLSKIILSIGSIVFILLSRRPLKNENLFRYEYILFILFAILGSFVLISSDNFLTAFIGLELQSLSLYLMAAFNTKNLNSNEAGIKYFSLGALSSGFLLFGISMIYFDTASFSFQNLSLIHISEPTRRS
;
A
#
# COMPACT_ATOMS: atom_id res chain seq x y z
N MET A 1 12.67 0.09 -20.32
CA MET A 1 12.08 1.46 -20.18
C MET A 1 11.03 1.31 -19.10
N ILE A 2 11.13 2.08 -18.02
CA ILE A 2 10.13 2.01 -16.93
C ILE A 2 8.85 2.63 -17.51
N ASP A 3 7.80 1.81 -17.65
CA ASP A 3 6.51 2.31 -18.15
C ASP A 3 5.84 3.13 -17.06
N PHE A 4 6.09 4.43 -17.06
CA PHE A 4 5.49 5.38 -16.11
C PHE A 4 3.96 5.29 -16.05
N TYR A 5 3.33 4.84 -17.12
CA TYR A 5 1.88 4.67 -17.16
C TYR A 5 1.36 3.59 -16.22
N SER A 6 2.12 2.53 -15.95
CA SER A 6 1.70 1.47 -15.03
C SER A 6 1.63 1.94 -13.57
N PHE A 7 2.39 2.99 -13.21
CA PHE A 7 2.40 3.62 -11.88
C PHE A 7 1.41 4.78 -11.74
N ALA A 8 0.58 5.05 -12.76
CA ALA A 8 -0.40 6.14 -12.71
C ALA A 8 -1.33 6.10 -11.47
N PRO A 9 -1.85 4.95 -11.01
CA PRO A 9 -2.67 4.89 -9.81
C PRO A 9 -1.92 5.29 -8.53
N GLU A 10 -0.67 4.87 -8.37
CA GLU A 10 0.19 5.21 -7.23
C GLU A 10 0.51 6.71 -7.21
N ILE A 11 0.85 7.27 -8.38
CA ILE A 11 1.10 8.71 -8.55
C ILE A 11 -0.16 9.51 -8.21
N PHE A 12 -1.35 9.03 -8.58
CA PHE A 12 -2.61 9.66 -8.24
C PHE A 12 -2.84 9.68 -6.73
N ILE A 13 -2.57 8.58 -6.01
CA ILE A 13 -2.69 8.54 -4.54
C ILE A 13 -1.67 9.47 -3.89
N LEU A 14 -0.44 9.55 -4.39
CA LEU A 14 0.56 10.54 -3.93
C LEU A 14 0.05 11.97 -4.09
N ALA A 15 -0.55 12.30 -5.22
CA ALA A 15 -1.16 13.62 -5.44
C ALA A 15 -2.31 13.88 -4.45
N LEU A 16 -3.16 12.88 -4.15
CA LEU A 16 -4.20 12.99 -3.13
C LEU A 16 -3.61 13.24 -1.73
N ILE A 17 -2.49 12.60 -1.38
CA ILE A 17 -1.80 12.85 -0.11
C ILE A 17 -1.34 14.30 -0.02
N LEU A 18 -0.68 14.84 -1.06
CA LEU A 18 -0.24 16.24 -1.10
C LEU A 18 -1.41 17.22 -0.99
N ILE A 19 -2.49 16.96 -1.73
CA ILE A 19 -3.72 17.76 -1.65
C ILE A 19 -4.31 17.70 -0.23
N SER A 20 -4.34 16.52 0.38
CA SER A 20 -4.88 16.33 1.72
C SER A 20 -4.06 17.03 2.80
N ILE A 21 -2.75 17.12 2.65
CA ILE A 21 -1.89 17.91 3.56
C ILE A 21 -2.23 19.39 3.48
N THR A 22 -2.29 19.94 2.27
CA THR A 22 -2.57 21.38 2.07
C THR A 22 -3.97 21.76 2.55
N PHE A 23 -4.99 21.00 2.18
CA PHE A 23 -6.37 21.25 2.60
C PHE A 23 -6.63 20.88 4.06
N GLY A 24 -5.92 19.90 4.61
CA GLY A 24 -6.03 19.51 6.01
C GLY A 24 -5.64 20.62 6.98
N ILE A 25 -4.66 21.41 6.61
CA ILE A 25 -4.24 22.60 7.37
C ILE A 25 -5.30 23.69 7.31
N LEU A 26 -5.91 23.92 6.15
CA LEU A 26 -6.88 25.00 5.91
C LEU A 26 -8.28 24.64 6.43
N ASN A 27 -8.76 23.43 6.15
CA ASN A 27 -10.11 22.98 6.49
C ASN A 27 -10.17 21.48 6.78
N LYS A 28 -10.14 21.12 8.06
CA LYS A 28 -10.12 19.72 8.54
C LYS A 28 -11.32 18.87 8.04
N GLY A 29 -12.48 19.51 7.82
CA GLY A 29 -13.69 18.80 7.37
C GLY A 29 -13.67 18.40 5.89
N ALA A 30 -12.96 19.19 5.07
CA ALA A 30 -12.90 18.96 3.62
C ALA A 30 -12.05 17.73 3.24
N THR A 31 -11.10 17.31 4.07
CA THR A 31 -10.19 16.21 3.76
C THR A 31 -10.91 14.89 3.50
N ILE A 32 -11.96 14.58 4.24
CA ILE A 32 -12.75 13.34 4.04
C ILE A 32 -13.43 13.36 2.67
N THR A 33 -14.11 14.46 2.34
CA THR A 33 -14.86 14.58 1.08
C THR A 33 -13.93 14.58 -0.11
N ILE A 34 -12.77 15.27 -0.03
CA ILE A 34 -11.75 15.30 -1.06
C ILE A 34 -11.20 13.89 -1.31
N ASN A 35 -10.84 13.15 -0.25
CA ASN A 35 -10.29 11.82 -0.41
C ASN A 35 -11.33 10.80 -0.88
N ALA A 36 -12.55 10.84 -0.37
CA ALA A 36 -13.62 9.96 -0.85
C ALA A 36 -13.94 10.21 -2.33
N SER A 37 -14.03 11.48 -2.76
CA SER A 37 -14.22 11.81 -4.17
C SER A 37 -13.01 11.45 -5.03
N GLY A 38 -11.78 11.65 -4.53
CA GLY A 38 -10.56 11.24 -5.21
C GLY A 38 -10.51 9.74 -5.47
N PHE A 39 -10.81 8.92 -4.46
CA PHE A 39 -10.88 7.47 -4.66
C PHE A 39 -12.03 7.03 -5.56
N SER A 40 -13.17 7.71 -5.57
CA SER A 40 -14.25 7.42 -6.52
C SER A 40 -13.81 7.69 -7.96
N LEU A 41 -13.09 8.78 -8.20
CA LEU A 41 -12.49 9.06 -9.52
C LEU A 41 -11.43 8.02 -9.91
N LEU A 42 -10.59 7.61 -8.95
CA LEU A 42 -9.59 6.55 -9.18
C LEU A 42 -10.25 5.22 -9.55
N THR A 43 -11.31 4.81 -8.85
CA THR A 43 -12.04 3.57 -9.20
C THR A 43 -12.63 3.62 -10.60
N ILE A 44 -13.26 4.73 -10.96
CA ILE A 44 -13.79 4.94 -12.32
C ILE A 44 -12.67 4.87 -13.34
N PHE A 45 -11.55 5.56 -13.09
CA PHE A 45 -10.40 5.55 -13.99
C PHE A 45 -9.83 4.12 -14.17
N LEU A 46 -9.70 3.34 -13.10
CA LEU A 46 -9.21 1.96 -13.17
C LEU A 46 -10.16 1.04 -13.95
N ILE A 47 -11.48 1.22 -13.82
CA ILE A 47 -12.47 0.43 -14.55
C ILE A 47 -12.38 0.71 -16.05
N PHE A 48 -12.29 1.98 -16.48
CA PHE A 48 -12.35 2.35 -17.90
C PHE A 48 -10.99 2.28 -18.60
N LYS A 49 -9.91 2.62 -17.93
CA LYS A 49 -8.58 2.77 -18.52
C LYS A 49 -7.54 1.77 -18.00
N GLY A 50 -7.86 1.03 -16.92
CA GLY A 50 -6.90 0.18 -16.24
C GLY A 50 -6.25 -0.86 -17.15
N HIS A 51 -7.02 -1.51 -18.02
CA HIS A 51 -6.48 -2.52 -18.93
C HIS A 51 -5.43 -1.94 -19.90
N SER A 52 -5.65 -0.72 -20.41
CA SER A 52 -4.70 -0.06 -21.33
C SER A 52 -3.39 0.38 -20.65
N LEU A 53 -3.41 0.61 -19.33
CA LEU A 53 -2.22 1.02 -18.58
C LEU A 53 -1.17 -0.10 -18.50
N TYR A 54 -1.61 -1.36 -18.51
CA TYR A 54 -0.75 -2.53 -18.32
C TYR A 54 -0.51 -3.32 -19.62
N GLN A 55 -1.06 -2.88 -20.77
CA GLN A 55 -0.90 -3.59 -22.05
C GLN A 55 0.56 -3.79 -22.48
N ASN A 56 1.42 -2.83 -22.14
CA ASN A 56 2.86 -2.86 -22.48
C ASN A 56 3.72 -3.46 -21.37
N SER A 57 3.11 -3.94 -20.28
CA SER A 57 3.85 -4.56 -19.18
C SER A 57 4.23 -6.01 -19.53
N LEU A 58 5.31 -6.50 -18.92
CA LEU A 58 5.78 -7.88 -19.09
C LEU A 58 4.86 -8.93 -18.42
N TYR A 59 3.74 -8.49 -17.84
CA TYR A 59 2.78 -9.36 -17.17
C TYR A 59 1.88 -10.11 -18.14
N SER A 60 1.49 -11.33 -17.79
CA SER A 60 0.45 -12.06 -18.53
C SER A 60 -0.91 -11.37 -18.40
N LEU A 61 -1.82 -11.56 -19.35
CA LEU A 61 -3.17 -11.00 -19.30
C LEU A 61 -3.93 -11.36 -18.01
N ASN A 62 -3.76 -12.58 -17.51
CA ASN A 62 -4.37 -13.02 -16.26
C ASN A 62 -3.82 -12.26 -15.05
N THR A 63 -2.51 -12.04 -15.00
CA THR A 63 -1.86 -11.27 -13.93
C THR A 63 -2.31 -9.80 -13.94
N ILE A 64 -2.43 -9.19 -15.13
CA ILE A 64 -2.94 -7.83 -15.30
C ILE A 64 -4.36 -7.71 -14.73
N ASN A 65 -5.24 -8.65 -15.06
CA ASN A 65 -6.61 -8.66 -14.57
C ASN A 65 -6.68 -8.79 -13.04
N LEU A 66 -5.81 -9.60 -12.44
CA LEU A 66 -5.73 -9.76 -10.98
C LEU A 66 -5.23 -8.47 -10.30
N ILE A 67 -4.20 -7.82 -10.83
CA ILE A 67 -3.68 -6.54 -10.33
C ILE A 67 -4.79 -5.48 -10.37
N LEU A 68 -5.48 -5.35 -11.49
CA LEU A 68 -6.58 -4.38 -11.66
C LEU A 68 -7.73 -4.65 -10.70
N LEU A 69 -8.19 -5.89 -10.62
CA LEU A 69 -9.27 -6.29 -9.72
C LEU A 69 -8.91 -5.96 -8.26
N SER A 70 -7.70 -6.30 -7.84
CA SER A 70 -7.22 -6.03 -6.48
C SER A 70 -7.18 -4.54 -6.18
N LYS A 71 -6.69 -3.71 -7.10
CA LYS A 71 -6.65 -2.24 -6.96
C LYS A 71 -8.06 -1.62 -6.93
N ILE A 72 -9.00 -2.14 -7.72
CA ILE A 72 -10.40 -1.69 -7.72
C ILE A 72 -11.05 -2.03 -6.37
N ILE A 73 -10.89 -3.25 -5.87
CA ILE A 73 -11.43 -3.67 -4.57
C ILE A 73 -10.86 -2.80 -3.44
N LEU A 74 -9.54 -2.55 -3.43
CA LEU A 74 -8.91 -1.69 -2.44
C LEU A 74 -9.40 -0.24 -2.52
N SER A 75 -9.59 0.31 -3.71
CA SER A 75 -10.08 1.68 -3.87
C SER A 75 -11.53 1.83 -3.41
N ILE A 76 -12.39 0.85 -3.66
CA ILE A 76 -13.76 0.83 -3.12
C ILE A 76 -13.73 0.68 -1.58
N GLY A 77 -12.93 -0.25 -1.06
CA GLY A 77 -12.76 -0.45 0.37
C GLY A 77 -12.26 0.80 1.08
N SER A 78 -11.35 1.56 0.46
CA SER A 78 -10.83 2.82 1.01
C SER A 78 -11.90 3.91 1.12
N ILE A 79 -12.81 4.02 0.13
CA ILE A 79 -13.94 4.94 0.18
C ILE A 79 -14.81 4.62 1.40
N VAL A 80 -15.21 3.35 1.52
CA VAL A 80 -16.06 2.88 2.63
C VAL A 80 -15.38 3.14 3.97
N PHE A 81 -14.09 2.81 4.08
CA PHE A 81 -13.33 2.98 5.32
C PHE A 81 -13.18 4.46 5.72
N ILE A 82 -12.86 5.36 4.78
CA ILE A 82 -12.75 6.80 5.02
C ILE A 82 -14.09 7.37 5.48
N LEU A 83 -15.20 6.97 4.86
CA LEU A 83 -16.53 7.47 5.23
C LEU A 83 -16.97 6.94 6.62
N LEU A 84 -16.72 5.67 6.91
CA LEU A 84 -17.05 5.07 8.20
C LEU A 84 -16.20 5.62 9.34
N SER A 85 -14.95 5.97 9.12
CA SER A 85 -14.02 6.52 10.12
C SER A 85 -14.48 7.88 10.68
N ARG A 86 -15.34 8.59 9.95
CA ARG A 86 -15.79 9.93 10.32
C ARG A 86 -16.49 10.01 11.68
N ARG A 87 -17.42 9.08 11.93
CA ARG A 87 -18.25 9.08 13.15
C ARG A 87 -17.45 8.75 14.41
N PRO A 88 -16.70 7.63 14.48
CA PRO A 88 -15.95 7.27 15.68
C PRO A 88 -14.86 8.31 15.99
N LEU A 89 -14.13 8.81 15.01
CA LEU A 89 -13.11 9.83 15.21
C LEU A 89 -13.68 11.14 15.76
N LYS A 90 -14.87 11.53 15.34
CA LYS A 90 -15.55 12.73 15.85
C LYS A 90 -16.01 12.53 17.29
N ASN A 91 -16.56 11.37 17.63
CA ASN A 91 -17.05 11.06 18.97
C ASN A 91 -15.93 11.07 20.02
N GLU A 92 -14.76 10.56 19.67
CA GLU A 92 -13.60 10.51 20.56
C GLU A 92 -12.76 11.81 20.54
N ASN A 93 -13.19 12.86 19.85
CA ASN A 93 -12.43 14.10 19.64
C ASN A 93 -11.04 13.87 19.00
N LEU A 94 -10.90 12.74 18.28
CA LEU A 94 -9.68 12.34 17.57
C LEU A 94 -9.74 12.71 16.09
N PHE A 95 -10.74 13.52 15.69
CA PHE A 95 -10.93 13.94 14.31
C PHE A 95 -9.83 14.90 13.90
N ARG A 96 -8.73 14.33 13.41
CA ARG A 96 -7.58 15.05 12.89
C ARG A 96 -7.33 14.60 11.44
N TYR A 97 -6.93 15.52 10.57
CA TYR A 97 -6.61 15.22 9.18
C TYR A 97 -5.43 14.24 9.06
N GLU A 98 -4.52 14.22 10.04
CA GLU A 98 -3.37 13.32 10.11
C GLU A 98 -3.79 11.84 10.10
N TYR A 99 -4.92 11.50 10.73
CA TYR A 99 -5.44 10.13 10.71
C TYR A 99 -5.78 9.67 9.29
N ILE A 100 -6.36 10.57 8.50
CA ILE A 100 -6.68 10.29 7.09
C ILE A 100 -5.41 10.13 6.26
N LEU A 101 -4.36 10.91 6.55
CA LEU A 101 -3.06 10.75 5.89
C LEU A 101 -2.47 9.36 6.14
N PHE A 102 -2.55 8.83 7.36
CA PHE A 102 -2.08 7.48 7.64
C PHE A 102 -2.87 6.42 6.86
N ILE A 103 -4.19 6.59 6.72
CA ILE A 103 -5.00 5.72 5.85
C ILE A 103 -4.48 5.77 4.40
N LEU A 104 -4.22 6.96 3.87
CA LEU A 104 -3.73 7.13 2.51
C LEU A 104 -2.36 6.49 2.29
N PHE A 105 -1.44 6.64 3.25
CA PHE A 105 -0.13 5.97 3.18
C PHE A 105 -0.26 4.45 3.25
N ALA A 106 -1.15 3.92 4.08
CA ALA A 106 -1.42 2.48 4.15
C ALA A 106 -1.95 1.94 2.81
N ILE A 107 -2.87 2.67 2.17
CA ILE A 107 -3.41 2.30 0.86
C ILE A 107 -2.34 2.42 -0.23
N LEU A 108 -1.50 3.47 -0.21
CA LEU A 108 -0.39 3.61 -1.14
C LEU A 108 0.58 2.44 -1.03
N GLY A 109 0.95 2.04 0.20
CA GLY A 109 1.78 0.86 0.44
C GLY A 109 1.17 -0.42 -0.14
N SER A 110 -0.15 -0.61 0.03
CA SER A 110 -0.88 -1.73 -0.55
C SER A 110 -0.87 -1.72 -2.09
N PHE A 111 -1.01 -0.55 -2.72
CA PHE A 111 -0.95 -0.40 -4.18
C PHE A 111 0.45 -0.73 -4.71
N VAL A 112 1.50 -0.23 -4.05
CA VAL A 112 2.90 -0.55 -4.38
C VAL A 112 3.16 -2.04 -4.24
N LEU A 113 2.66 -2.68 -3.17
CA LEU A 113 2.79 -4.11 -2.96
C LEU A 113 2.14 -4.94 -4.09
N ILE A 114 0.91 -4.59 -4.50
CA ILE A 114 0.20 -5.29 -5.58
C ILE A 114 0.90 -5.13 -6.93
N SER A 115 1.54 -3.99 -7.16
CA SER A 115 2.26 -3.70 -8.41
C SER A 115 3.71 -4.19 -8.40
N SER A 116 4.18 -4.79 -7.30
CA SER A 116 5.57 -5.18 -7.17
C SER A 116 5.91 -6.37 -8.08
N ASP A 117 7.04 -6.28 -8.76
CA ASP A 117 7.64 -7.32 -9.61
C ASP A 117 8.90 -7.95 -8.98
N ASN A 118 9.31 -7.41 -7.84
CA ASN A 118 10.50 -7.85 -7.12
C ASN A 118 10.33 -7.77 -5.59
N PHE A 119 11.14 -8.54 -4.87
CA PHE A 119 11.10 -8.64 -3.41
C PHE A 119 11.34 -7.31 -2.70
N LEU A 120 12.24 -6.47 -3.23
CA LEU A 120 12.59 -5.21 -2.59
C LEU A 120 11.43 -4.21 -2.67
N THR A 121 10.78 -4.08 -3.83
CA THR A 121 9.60 -3.23 -4.00
C THR A 121 8.44 -3.72 -3.16
N ALA A 122 8.23 -5.05 -3.09
CA ALA A 122 7.22 -5.66 -2.23
C ALA A 122 7.48 -5.33 -0.75
N PHE A 123 8.72 -5.45 -0.31
CA PHE A 123 9.13 -5.09 1.06
C PHE A 123 8.83 -3.62 1.38
N ILE A 124 9.20 -2.69 0.48
CA ILE A 124 8.94 -1.25 0.67
C ILE A 124 7.43 -0.99 0.78
N GLY A 125 6.60 -1.64 -0.06
CA GLY A 125 5.14 -1.53 0.01
C GLY A 125 4.58 -2.01 1.36
N LEU A 126 5.05 -3.16 1.85
CA LEU A 126 4.69 -3.70 3.17
C LEU A 126 5.11 -2.77 4.31
N GLU A 127 6.33 -2.23 4.28
CA GLU A 127 6.82 -1.32 5.32
C GLU A 127 6.01 -0.03 5.37
N LEU A 128 5.72 0.58 4.21
CA LEU A 128 4.92 1.80 4.14
C LEU A 128 3.52 1.58 4.72
N GLN A 129 2.89 0.45 4.41
CA GLN A 129 1.59 0.08 4.95
C GLN A 129 1.67 -0.15 6.47
N SER A 130 2.65 -0.94 6.93
CA SER A 130 2.82 -1.33 8.33
C SER A 130 3.10 -0.13 9.23
N LEU A 131 4.02 0.75 8.84
CA LEU A 131 4.34 1.98 9.58
C LEU A 131 3.10 2.86 9.77
N SER A 132 2.28 2.98 8.73
CA SER A 132 1.03 3.74 8.80
C SER A 132 0.05 3.12 9.81
N LEU A 133 -0.08 1.80 9.83
CA LEU A 133 -0.95 1.09 10.78
C LEU A 133 -0.44 1.19 12.22
N TYR A 134 0.87 1.18 12.46
CA TYR A 134 1.46 1.38 13.79
C TYR A 134 1.11 2.77 14.34
N LEU A 135 1.23 3.81 13.49
CA LEU A 135 0.87 5.18 13.87
C LEU A 135 -0.64 5.32 14.12
N MET A 136 -1.48 4.61 13.37
CA MET A 136 -2.93 4.59 13.62
C MET A 136 -3.27 3.91 14.94
N ALA A 137 -2.60 2.83 15.32
CA ALA A 137 -2.81 2.15 16.61
C ALA A 137 -2.42 3.05 17.81
N ALA A 138 -1.35 3.85 17.67
CA ALA A 138 -0.87 4.79 18.67
C ALA A 138 -1.52 6.19 18.57
N PHE A 139 -2.55 6.38 17.77
CA PHE A 139 -3.05 7.72 17.42
C PHE A 139 -3.61 8.50 18.60
N ASN A 140 -4.25 7.83 19.56
CA ASN A 140 -4.73 8.47 20.78
C ASN A 140 -3.63 8.55 21.86
N THR A 141 -2.73 9.51 21.71
CA THR A 141 -1.56 9.69 22.61
C THR A 141 -1.93 9.97 24.07
N LYS A 142 -3.17 10.38 24.36
CA LYS A 142 -3.65 10.59 25.73
C LYS A 142 -4.10 9.30 26.43
N ASN A 143 -4.31 8.22 25.68
CA ASN A 143 -4.75 6.93 26.19
C ASN A 143 -3.55 6.01 26.31
N LEU A 144 -3.24 5.58 27.54
CA LEU A 144 -2.13 4.66 27.84
C LEU A 144 -2.26 3.33 27.07
N ASN A 145 -3.48 2.79 26.93
CA ASN A 145 -3.72 1.56 26.20
C ASN A 145 -3.41 1.70 24.70
N SER A 146 -3.70 2.87 24.10
CA SER A 146 -3.36 3.15 22.69
C SER A 146 -1.84 3.23 22.51
N ASN A 147 -1.14 3.90 23.42
CA ASN A 147 0.32 3.99 23.37
C ASN A 147 0.98 2.62 23.52
N GLU A 148 0.50 1.83 24.49
CA GLU A 148 0.98 0.47 24.74
C GLU A 148 0.73 -0.44 23.51
N ALA A 149 -0.47 -0.37 22.92
CA ALA A 149 -0.82 -1.10 21.72
C ALA A 149 0.08 -0.73 20.54
N GLY A 150 0.33 0.58 20.33
CA GLY A 150 1.21 1.06 19.28
C GLY A 150 2.66 0.59 19.43
N ILE A 151 3.21 0.66 20.65
CA ILE A 151 4.58 0.19 20.94
C ILE A 151 4.69 -1.32 20.71
N LYS A 152 3.74 -2.11 21.22
CA LYS A 152 3.72 -3.57 21.02
C LYS A 152 3.62 -3.93 19.54
N TYR A 153 2.72 -3.24 18.81
CA TYR A 153 2.52 -3.51 17.39
C TYR A 153 3.77 -3.14 16.58
N PHE A 154 4.37 -1.98 16.84
CA PHE A 154 5.62 -1.56 16.20
C PHE A 154 6.78 -2.52 16.50
N SER A 155 7.01 -2.89 17.76
CA SER A 155 8.16 -3.73 18.13
C SER A 155 8.06 -5.14 17.52
N LEU A 156 6.87 -5.76 17.54
CA LEU A 156 6.64 -7.07 16.91
C LEU A 156 6.73 -6.97 15.37
N GLY A 157 6.18 -5.90 14.80
CA GLY A 157 6.26 -5.65 13.36
C GLY A 157 7.69 -5.43 12.89
N ALA A 158 8.46 -4.57 13.56
CA ALA A 158 9.86 -4.33 13.22
C ALA A 158 10.72 -5.59 13.29
N LEU A 159 10.46 -6.48 14.29
CA LEU A 159 11.11 -7.78 14.36
C LEU A 159 10.75 -8.66 13.16
N SER A 160 9.47 -8.71 12.79
CA SER A 160 8.99 -9.47 11.63
C SER A 160 9.60 -8.96 10.32
N SER A 161 9.65 -7.64 10.14
CA SER A 161 10.28 -7.00 8.98
C SER A 161 11.77 -7.30 8.88
N GLY A 162 12.47 -7.34 10.03
CA GLY A 162 13.87 -7.73 10.09
C GLY A 162 14.09 -9.16 9.58
N PHE A 163 13.25 -10.11 9.99
CA PHE A 163 13.32 -11.49 9.49
C PHE A 163 12.98 -11.59 8.00
N LEU A 164 11.98 -10.83 7.55
CA LEU A 164 11.62 -10.79 6.12
C LEU A 164 12.79 -10.26 5.28
N LEU A 165 13.39 -9.14 5.70
CA LEU A 165 14.52 -8.55 4.99
C LEU A 165 15.75 -9.49 5.01
N PHE A 166 15.99 -10.18 6.12
CA PHE A 166 17.01 -11.21 6.20
C PHE A 166 16.77 -12.33 5.18
N GLY A 167 15.52 -12.84 5.10
CA GLY A 167 15.14 -13.85 4.10
C GLY A 167 15.37 -13.37 2.66
N ILE A 168 14.99 -12.11 2.35
CA ILE A 168 15.23 -11.49 1.04
C ILE A 168 16.73 -11.40 0.74
N SER A 169 17.55 -11.07 1.74
CA SER A 169 19.00 -11.00 1.59
C SER A 169 19.65 -12.36 1.30
N MET A 170 19.13 -13.44 1.91
CA MET A 170 19.59 -14.81 1.63
C MET A 170 19.24 -15.23 0.20
N ILE A 171 18.02 -14.92 -0.26
CA ILE A 171 17.61 -15.18 -1.66
C ILE A 171 18.54 -14.42 -2.62
N TYR A 172 18.82 -13.15 -2.33
CA TYR A 172 19.73 -12.36 -3.16
C TYR A 172 21.14 -12.92 -3.19
N PHE A 173 21.63 -13.42 -2.06
CA PHE A 173 22.95 -14.03 -1.97
C PHE A 173 23.09 -15.23 -2.91
N ASP A 174 22.05 -16.07 -3.01
CA ASP A 174 22.09 -17.27 -3.85
C ASP A 174 21.81 -16.96 -5.34
N THR A 175 20.95 -15.98 -5.63
CA THR A 175 20.43 -15.75 -6.99
C THR A 175 21.01 -14.50 -7.67
N ALA A 176 21.68 -13.62 -6.90
CA ALA A 176 22.12 -12.28 -7.32
C ALA A 176 20.99 -11.42 -7.96
N SER A 177 19.73 -11.71 -7.63
CA SER A 177 18.55 -11.04 -8.20
C SER A 177 17.43 -10.89 -7.16
N PHE A 178 16.70 -9.77 -7.24
CA PHE A 178 15.47 -9.55 -6.45
C PHE A 178 14.19 -9.89 -7.24
N SER A 179 14.29 -10.24 -8.53
CA SER A 179 13.14 -10.48 -9.41
C SER A 179 12.44 -11.79 -9.08
N PHE A 180 11.12 -11.77 -8.97
CA PHE A 180 10.30 -12.99 -8.82
C PHE A 180 10.44 -13.94 -10.01
N GLN A 181 10.62 -13.41 -11.23
CA GLN A 181 10.75 -14.21 -12.44
C GLN A 181 12.04 -15.05 -12.43
N ASN A 182 13.16 -14.45 -12.04
CA ASN A 182 14.44 -15.17 -11.97
C ASN A 182 14.39 -16.31 -10.95
N LEU A 183 13.73 -16.10 -9.81
CA LEU A 183 13.55 -17.14 -8.81
C LEU A 183 12.73 -18.32 -9.35
N SER A 184 11.65 -18.05 -10.09
CA SER A 184 10.83 -19.09 -10.69
C SER A 184 11.58 -19.94 -11.72
N LEU A 185 12.47 -19.33 -12.48
CA LEU A 185 13.31 -20.03 -13.48
C LEU A 185 14.31 -21.00 -12.82
N ILE A 186 14.90 -20.63 -11.68
CA ILE A 186 15.82 -21.50 -10.94
C ILE A 186 15.09 -22.74 -10.42
N HIS A 187 13.88 -22.60 -9.87
CA HIS A 187 13.08 -23.72 -9.41
C HIS A 187 12.60 -24.66 -10.53
N ILE A 188 12.42 -24.15 -11.74
CA ILE A 188 12.02 -24.96 -12.91
C ILE A 188 13.23 -25.67 -13.52
N SER A 189 14.42 -25.06 -13.51
CA SER A 189 15.62 -25.59 -14.12
C SER A 189 16.41 -26.58 -13.25
N GLU A 190 16.15 -26.68 -11.94
CA GLU A 190 16.81 -27.60 -11.01
C GLU A 190 15.95 -28.78 -10.47
N PRO A 191 15.09 -29.46 -11.25
CA PRO A 191 14.41 -30.65 -10.72
C PRO A 191 15.31 -31.91 -10.68
N THR A 192 16.57 -31.84 -11.11
CA THR A 192 17.41 -33.03 -11.37
C THR A 192 18.68 -33.15 -10.52
N ARG A 193 18.90 -32.31 -9.52
CA ARG A 193 20.07 -32.45 -8.64
C ARG A 193 19.73 -33.15 -7.31
N ARG A 194 19.02 -34.29 -7.40
CA ARG A 194 18.91 -35.30 -6.34
C ARG A 194 19.27 -36.66 -6.93
N SER A 195 20.55 -36.93 -7.01
CA SER A 195 21.10 -38.27 -7.07
C SER A 195 22.40 -38.29 -6.30
#